data_a63642741394cdee122e48944396bf34
#
_entry.id   a63642741394cdee122e48944396bf34
#
_cell.length_a   1.000
_cell.length_b   1.000
_cell.length_c   1.000
_cell.angle_alpha   90.00
_cell.angle_beta   90.00
_cell.angle_gamma   90.00
#
_symmetry.space_group_name_H-M   'P 1'
#
loop_
_entity.id
_entity.type
_entity.pdbx_description
1 polymer ?
#
loop_
_entity_poly.entity_id
_entity_poly.type
_entity_poly.pdbx_seq_one_letter_code
_entity_poly.pdbx_strand_id
1 'polypeptide(L)'
;IWLVNPADRDWQAYLAGRNDEVYKALDFDGFHIDQVGDRGDVYDYYGGKVNLGNGFASFIKAMKTCHPGKRLVMNAVSNFGSKSIVGTGDVDFMYSELWGHEDRFSDLLTILKNNRAYAGSPSMGQVYAAYMNYNHKGDRFNTPGVLLTDAVMFALGASHLELGDHMLCHEYFPNDQMKMTDQLRSALVSYYDFLTAYQNLLREGGTELVA
;
A
#
# COMPACT_ATOMS: atom_id res chain seq x y z
N ILE A 1 -5.34 -23.53 6.46
CA ILE A 1 -5.90 -22.29 5.89
C ILE A 1 -6.02 -22.51 4.39
N TRP A 2 -7.18 -22.22 3.82
CA TRP A 2 -7.41 -22.25 2.39
C TRP A 2 -7.31 -20.82 1.88
N LEU A 3 -6.51 -20.62 0.82
CA LEU A 3 -6.42 -19.33 0.12
C LEU A 3 -7.31 -19.39 -1.11
N VAL A 4 -7.93 -18.29 -1.44
CA VAL A 4 -8.73 -18.18 -2.66
C VAL A 4 -7.80 -17.90 -3.83
N ASN A 5 -8.02 -18.58 -4.95
CA ASN A 5 -7.30 -18.30 -6.19
C ASN A 5 -7.80 -16.97 -6.80
N PRO A 6 -6.98 -15.91 -6.86
CA PRO A 6 -7.43 -14.63 -7.40
C PRO A 6 -7.76 -14.66 -8.90
N ALA A 7 -7.30 -15.68 -9.63
CA ALA A 7 -7.61 -15.87 -11.04
C ALA A 7 -8.95 -16.62 -11.28
N ASP A 8 -9.58 -17.15 -10.24
CA ASP A 8 -10.84 -17.87 -10.35
C ASP A 8 -11.98 -16.92 -10.70
N ARG A 9 -12.67 -17.21 -11.82
CA ARG A 9 -13.72 -16.33 -12.35
C ARG A 9 -14.99 -16.34 -11.53
N ASP A 10 -15.33 -17.46 -10.92
CA ASP A 10 -16.52 -17.57 -10.07
C ASP A 10 -16.30 -16.78 -8.79
N TRP A 11 -15.09 -16.85 -8.22
CA TRP A 11 -14.71 -16.00 -7.09
C TRP A 11 -14.73 -14.51 -7.44
N GLN A 12 -14.18 -14.13 -8.59
CA GLN A 12 -14.19 -12.73 -9.05
C GLN A 12 -15.64 -12.22 -9.20
N ALA A 13 -16.52 -13.00 -9.82
CA ALA A 13 -17.93 -12.65 -9.98
C ALA A 13 -18.67 -12.57 -8.64
N TYR A 14 -18.41 -13.52 -7.75
CA TYR A 14 -18.99 -13.52 -6.40
C TYR A 14 -18.59 -12.26 -5.63
N LEU A 15 -17.31 -11.92 -5.60
CA LEU A 15 -16.84 -10.75 -4.85
C LEU A 15 -17.32 -9.42 -5.46
N ALA A 16 -17.38 -9.33 -6.78
CA ALA A 16 -17.96 -8.17 -7.45
C ALA A 16 -19.43 -7.97 -7.05
N GLY A 17 -20.23 -9.05 -7.00
CA GLY A 17 -21.61 -9.00 -6.51
C GLY A 17 -21.72 -8.58 -5.04
N ARG A 18 -20.77 -9.00 -4.18
CA ARG A 18 -20.74 -8.52 -2.77
C ARG A 18 -20.38 -7.04 -2.69
N ASN A 19 -19.44 -6.58 -3.50
CA ASN A 19 -19.10 -5.15 -3.57
C ASN A 19 -20.29 -4.30 -4.05
N ASP A 20 -21.10 -4.80 -4.98
CA ASP A 20 -22.35 -4.14 -5.38
C ASP A 20 -23.29 -3.87 -4.19
N GLU A 21 -23.43 -4.85 -3.31
CA GLU A 21 -24.26 -4.69 -2.11
C GLU A 21 -23.68 -3.63 -1.16
N VAL A 22 -22.36 -3.63 -1.00
CA VAL A 22 -21.67 -2.61 -0.19
C VAL A 22 -21.87 -1.22 -0.78
N TYR A 23 -21.65 -1.05 -2.09
CA TYR A 23 -21.78 0.24 -2.76
C TYR A 23 -23.21 0.77 -2.81
N LYS A 24 -24.22 -0.10 -2.75
CA LYS A 24 -25.63 0.30 -2.62
C LYS A 24 -25.99 0.77 -1.22
N ALA A 25 -25.32 0.21 -0.20
CA ALA A 25 -25.58 0.51 1.19
C ALA A 25 -24.75 1.67 1.74
N LEU A 26 -23.54 1.86 1.21
CA LEU A 26 -22.52 2.79 1.72
C LEU A 26 -21.89 3.54 0.56
N ASP A 27 -21.68 4.83 0.74
CA ASP A 27 -21.09 5.71 -0.28
C ASP A 27 -19.55 5.66 -0.25
N PHE A 28 -19.00 4.48 -0.56
CA PHE A 28 -17.57 4.31 -0.71
C PHE A 28 -17.09 4.67 -2.12
N ASP A 29 -15.97 5.37 -2.19
CA ASP A 29 -15.32 5.72 -3.46
C ASP A 29 -14.69 4.52 -4.17
N GLY A 30 -14.35 3.46 -3.45
CA GLY A 30 -13.65 2.33 -4.03
C GLY A 30 -13.39 1.18 -3.07
N PHE A 31 -12.47 0.31 -3.48
CA PHE A 31 -12.15 -0.94 -2.81
C PHE A 31 -10.64 -1.08 -2.63
N HIS A 32 -10.21 -1.34 -1.39
CA HIS A 32 -8.85 -1.75 -1.08
C HIS A 32 -8.77 -3.27 -1.08
N ILE A 33 -8.02 -3.82 -2.02
CA ILE A 33 -7.78 -5.24 -2.17
C ILE A 33 -6.55 -5.59 -1.35
N ASP A 34 -6.72 -6.43 -0.35
CA ASP A 34 -5.60 -6.94 0.44
C ASP A 34 -5.17 -8.33 -0.05
N GLN A 35 -3.92 -8.69 0.19
CA GLN A 35 -3.35 -9.98 -0.19
C GLN A 35 -2.35 -10.45 0.88
N VAL A 36 -2.00 -11.70 0.85
CA VAL A 36 -1.22 -12.34 1.94
C VAL A 36 0.29 -12.41 1.69
N GLY A 37 0.80 -11.67 0.71
CA GLY A 37 2.22 -11.69 0.34
C GLY A 37 2.64 -12.93 -0.46
N ASP A 38 3.94 -13.10 -0.62
CA ASP A 38 4.51 -14.27 -1.28
C ASP A 38 4.27 -15.54 -0.44
N ARG A 39 3.76 -16.55 -1.08
CA ARG A 39 3.50 -17.88 -0.49
C ARG A 39 4.27 -18.99 -1.22
N GLY A 40 5.27 -18.63 -1.99
CA GLY A 40 6.02 -19.58 -2.81
C GLY A 40 5.14 -20.23 -3.88
N ASP A 41 5.36 -21.49 -4.14
CA ASP A 41 4.56 -22.26 -5.09
C ASP A 41 3.17 -22.57 -4.51
N VAL A 42 2.14 -22.06 -5.18
CA VAL A 42 0.74 -22.31 -4.83
C VAL A 42 0.01 -23.02 -5.98
N TYR A 43 -0.96 -23.83 -5.64
CA TYR A 43 -1.69 -24.68 -6.57
C TYR A 43 -3.19 -24.51 -6.41
N ASP A 44 -3.92 -24.60 -7.50
CA ASP A 44 -5.38 -24.62 -7.47
C ASP A 44 -5.94 -25.97 -6.96
N TYR A 45 -7.27 -26.06 -6.87
CA TYR A 45 -7.96 -27.26 -6.40
C TYR A 45 -7.63 -28.50 -7.23
N TYR A 46 -7.32 -28.36 -8.52
CA TYR A 46 -7.01 -29.43 -9.44
C TYR A 46 -5.52 -29.76 -9.52
N GLY A 47 -4.67 -29.10 -8.72
CA GLY A 47 -3.22 -29.30 -8.70
C GLY A 47 -2.46 -28.52 -9.77
N GLY A 48 -3.13 -27.60 -10.47
CA GLY A 48 -2.49 -26.68 -11.40
C GLY A 48 -1.72 -25.57 -10.66
N LYS A 49 -0.49 -25.30 -11.09
CA LYS A 49 0.30 -24.21 -10.49
C LYS A 49 -0.32 -22.85 -10.81
N VAL A 50 -0.54 -22.03 -9.79
CA VAL A 50 -1.11 -20.69 -9.92
C VAL A 50 0.01 -19.66 -9.94
N ASN A 51 -0.01 -18.76 -10.95
CA ASN A 51 0.80 -17.55 -10.95
C ASN A 51 0.02 -16.43 -10.27
N LEU A 52 0.37 -16.12 -9.02
CA LEU A 52 -0.33 -15.13 -8.22
C LEU A 52 -0.29 -13.72 -8.84
N GLY A 53 0.82 -13.31 -9.45
CA GLY A 53 0.92 -12.01 -10.10
C GLY A 53 -0.10 -11.86 -11.25
N ASN A 54 -0.21 -12.88 -12.10
CA ASN A 54 -1.23 -12.90 -13.16
C ASN A 54 -2.65 -12.96 -12.57
N GLY A 55 -2.82 -13.68 -11.46
CA GLY A 55 -4.07 -13.74 -10.71
C GLY A 55 -4.50 -12.37 -10.19
N PHE A 56 -3.58 -11.62 -9.61
CA PHE A 56 -3.84 -10.25 -9.13
C PHE A 56 -4.24 -9.32 -10.28
N ALA A 57 -3.52 -9.35 -11.40
CA ALA A 57 -3.88 -8.56 -12.57
C ALA A 57 -5.28 -8.91 -13.11
N SER A 58 -5.59 -10.21 -13.19
CA SER A 58 -6.92 -10.68 -13.61
C SER A 58 -8.02 -10.21 -12.67
N PHE A 59 -7.78 -10.30 -11.35
CA PHE A 59 -8.72 -9.89 -10.33
C PHE A 59 -9.00 -8.37 -10.38
N ILE A 60 -7.95 -7.55 -10.44
CA ILE A 60 -8.08 -6.09 -10.55
C ILE A 60 -8.91 -5.72 -11.78
N LYS A 61 -8.61 -6.31 -12.95
CA LYS A 61 -9.36 -6.07 -14.18
C LYS A 61 -10.82 -6.46 -14.07
N ALA A 62 -11.12 -7.60 -13.43
CA ALA A 62 -12.49 -8.03 -13.20
C ALA A 62 -13.26 -7.04 -12.33
N MET A 63 -12.67 -6.58 -11.21
CA MET A 63 -13.28 -5.59 -10.32
C MET A 63 -13.51 -4.25 -11.05
N LYS A 64 -12.52 -3.78 -11.81
CA LYS A 64 -12.64 -2.52 -12.56
C LYS A 64 -13.69 -2.61 -13.67
N THR A 65 -13.80 -3.76 -14.32
CA THR A 65 -14.83 -3.99 -15.35
C THR A 65 -16.24 -3.95 -14.77
N CYS A 66 -16.44 -4.56 -13.58
CA CYS A 66 -17.74 -4.54 -12.91
C CYS A 66 -18.10 -3.17 -12.34
N HIS A 67 -17.11 -2.40 -11.88
CA HIS A 67 -17.31 -1.10 -11.21
C HIS A 67 -16.39 -0.04 -11.81
N PRO A 68 -16.56 0.38 -13.06
CA PRO A 68 -15.60 1.25 -13.76
C PRO A 68 -15.46 2.65 -13.13
N GLY A 69 -16.50 3.14 -12.44
CA GLY A 69 -16.48 4.43 -11.72
C GLY A 69 -15.86 4.36 -10.32
N LYS A 70 -15.57 3.16 -9.80
CA LYS A 70 -14.99 3.01 -8.47
C LYS A 70 -13.48 2.95 -8.52
N ARG A 71 -12.84 3.51 -7.49
CA ARG A 71 -11.38 3.48 -7.32
C ARG A 71 -10.92 2.12 -6.82
N LEU A 72 -9.73 1.74 -7.25
CA LEU A 72 -9.10 0.50 -6.78
C LEU A 72 -7.68 0.78 -6.28
N VAL A 73 -7.33 0.12 -5.21
CA VAL A 73 -5.95 -0.03 -4.75
C VAL A 73 -5.74 -1.48 -4.31
N MET A 74 -4.55 -1.99 -4.50
CA MET A 74 -4.19 -3.32 -4.01
C MET A 74 -2.90 -3.25 -3.23
N ASN A 75 -2.90 -3.86 -2.04
CA ASN A 75 -1.71 -3.97 -1.22
C ASN A 75 -0.65 -4.83 -1.92
N ALA A 76 0.56 -4.31 -2.01
CA ALA A 76 1.75 -5.07 -2.40
C ALA A 76 2.57 -5.38 -1.15
N VAL A 77 2.20 -6.45 -0.44
CA VAL A 77 2.88 -6.89 0.79
C VAL A 77 4.34 -7.20 0.47
N SER A 78 5.28 -6.53 1.13
CA SER A 78 6.72 -6.60 0.82
C SER A 78 7.00 -6.42 -0.68
N ASN A 79 6.28 -5.52 -1.31
CA ASN A 79 6.34 -5.25 -2.75
C ASN A 79 6.02 -6.46 -3.66
N PHE A 80 5.46 -7.54 -3.08
CA PHE A 80 5.08 -8.73 -3.85
C PHE A 80 3.94 -8.42 -4.83
N GLY A 81 4.13 -8.82 -6.08
CA GLY A 81 3.14 -8.64 -7.13
C GLY A 81 3.01 -7.22 -7.68
N SER A 82 3.78 -6.24 -7.17
CA SER A 82 3.66 -4.83 -7.55
C SER A 82 3.69 -4.59 -9.06
N LYS A 83 4.58 -5.27 -9.80
CA LYS A 83 4.65 -5.18 -11.26
C LYS A 83 3.34 -5.58 -11.94
N SER A 84 2.72 -6.66 -11.49
CA SER A 84 1.46 -7.15 -12.05
C SER A 84 0.29 -6.26 -11.66
N ILE A 85 0.29 -5.75 -10.43
CA ILE A 85 -0.74 -4.85 -9.90
C ILE A 85 -0.77 -3.55 -10.69
N VAL A 86 0.36 -2.83 -10.71
CA VAL A 86 0.43 -1.51 -11.35
C VAL A 86 0.39 -1.60 -12.86
N GLY A 87 0.90 -2.69 -13.44
CA GLY A 87 0.87 -2.94 -14.88
C GLY A 87 -0.53 -3.13 -15.48
N THR A 88 -1.57 -3.26 -14.64
CA THR A 88 -2.97 -3.27 -15.12
C THR A 88 -3.41 -1.90 -15.64
N GLY A 89 -2.87 -0.81 -15.08
CA GLY A 89 -3.34 0.56 -15.30
C GLY A 89 -4.68 0.87 -14.61
N ASP A 90 -5.21 -0.04 -13.78
CA ASP A 90 -6.55 0.04 -13.19
C ASP A 90 -6.52 0.40 -11.68
N VAL A 91 -5.32 0.51 -11.09
CA VAL A 91 -5.17 0.98 -9.70
C VAL A 91 -4.88 2.47 -9.68
N ASP A 92 -5.46 3.17 -8.70
CA ASP A 92 -5.39 4.64 -8.60
C ASP A 92 -4.03 5.11 -8.04
N PHE A 93 -3.39 4.28 -7.21
CA PHE A 93 -2.05 4.50 -6.68
C PHE A 93 -1.41 3.18 -6.25
N MET A 94 -0.09 3.18 -6.07
CA MET A 94 0.61 2.04 -5.49
C MET A 94 0.57 2.12 -3.97
N TYR A 95 0.17 1.02 -3.37
CA TYR A 95 0.23 0.80 -1.94
C TYR A 95 1.25 -0.31 -1.67
N SER A 96 2.30 -0.01 -0.92
CA SER A 96 3.34 -0.97 -0.55
C SER A 96 3.41 -1.10 0.96
N GLU A 97 3.11 -2.28 1.46
CA GLU A 97 3.24 -2.60 2.87
C GLU A 97 4.66 -3.11 3.14
N LEU A 98 5.35 -2.47 4.09
CA LEU A 98 6.76 -2.70 4.38
C LEU A 98 6.91 -3.49 5.68
N TRP A 99 7.71 -4.55 5.61
CA TRP A 99 7.99 -5.41 6.74
C TRP A 99 9.49 -5.39 7.09
N GLY A 100 9.89 -6.16 8.10
CA GLY A 100 11.19 -6.07 8.73
C GLY A 100 12.44 -6.37 7.87
N HIS A 101 12.28 -6.65 6.59
CA HIS A 101 13.38 -6.77 5.63
C HIS A 101 13.54 -5.54 4.73
N GLU A 102 12.57 -4.60 4.78
CA GLU A 102 12.68 -3.28 4.17
C GLU A 102 12.93 -2.23 5.28
N ASP A 103 14.07 -2.32 5.95
CA ASP A 103 14.37 -1.53 7.15
C ASP A 103 15.30 -0.33 6.92
N ARG A 104 15.68 -0.07 5.67
CA ARG A 104 16.58 1.02 5.29
C ARG A 104 15.89 2.04 4.40
N PHE A 105 16.27 3.30 4.51
CA PHE A 105 15.78 4.33 3.59
C PHE A 105 16.11 4.06 2.12
N SER A 106 17.20 3.34 1.83
CA SER A 106 17.53 2.88 0.47
C SER A 106 16.48 1.90 -0.09
N ASP A 107 15.82 1.15 0.77
CA ASP A 107 14.80 0.20 0.35
C ASP A 107 13.55 0.94 -0.12
N LEU A 108 13.15 2.02 0.57
CA LEU A 108 12.07 2.91 0.16
C LEU A 108 12.31 3.48 -1.24
N LEU A 109 13.55 3.96 -1.49
CA LEU A 109 13.94 4.46 -2.81
C LEU A 109 13.87 3.38 -3.89
N THR A 110 14.33 2.18 -3.57
CA THR A 110 14.31 1.03 -4.50
C THR A 110 12.88 0.66 -4.88
N ILE A 111 11.99 0.55 -3.90
CA ILE A 111 10.56 0.26 -4.11
C ILE A 111 9.91 1.34 -4.98
N LEU A 112 10.15 2.60 -4.66
CA LEU A 112 9.62 3.73 -5.43
C LEU A 112 10.07 3.68 -6.90
N LYS A 113 11.36 3.48 -7.15
CA LYS A 113 11.91 3.38 -8.51
C LYS A 113 11.29 2.23 -9.29
N ASN A 114 11.18 1.06 -8.66
CA ASN A 114 10.56 -0.10 -9.27
C ASN A 114 9.09 0.16 -9.62
N ASN A 115 8.32 0.68 -8.67
CA ASN A 115 6.91 0.97 -8.88
C ASN A 115 6.69 1.98 -10.02
N ARG A 116 7.49 3.05 -10.08
CA ARG A 116 7.44 4.03 -11.18
C ARG A 116 7.80 3.41 -12.54
N ALA A 117 8.82 2.56 -12.57
CA ALA A 117 9.21 1.84 -13.77
C ALA A 117 8.12 0.88 -14.25
N TYR A 118 7.44 0.20 -13.33
CA TYR A 118 6.33 -0.72 -13.66
C TYR A 118 5.08 0.02 -14.13
N ALA A 119 4.80 1.19 -13.56
CA ALA A 119 3.67 2.03 -13.96
C ALA A 119 3.87 2.69 -15.33
N GLY A 120 5.11 2.85 -15.77
CA GLY A 120 5.44 3.64 -16.95
C GLY A 120 5.09 5.13 -16.80
N SER A 121 4.87 5.59 -15.58
CA SER A 121 4.48 6.97 -15.25
C SER A 121 5.14 7.45 -13.97
N PRO A 122 5.84 8.59 -13.95
CA PRO A 122 6.40 9.18 -12.75
C PRO A 122 5.33 9.75 -11.80
N SER A 123 4.14 10.06 -12.32
CA SER A 123 3.04 10.67 -11.56
C SER A 123 2.19 9.66 -10.78
N MET A 124 2.44 8.36 -10.92
CA MET A 124 1.76 7.34 -10.12
C MET A 124 1.98 7.59 -8.64
N GLY A 125 0.91 7.80 -7.89
CA GLY A 125 0.94 8.00 -6.44
C GLY A 125 1.56 6.79 -5.73
N GLN A 126 2.36 7.06 -4.70
CA GLN A 126 3.03 6.04 -3.89
C GLN A 126 2.61 6.22 -2.44
N VAL A 127 2.10 5.17 -1.82
CA VAL A 127 1.74 5.14 -0.41
C VAL A 127 2.45 3.97 0.25
N TYR A 128 3.17 4.25 1.32
CA TYR A 128 3.82 3.23 2.14
C TYR A 128 3.01 3.00 3.42
N ALA A 129 2.71 1.74 3.72
CA ALA A 129 2.33 1.31 5.05
C ALA A 129 3.60 0.79 5.73
N ALA A 130 4.29 1.67 6.46
CA ALA A 130 5.53 1.35 7.15
C ALA A 130 5.31 1.44 8.66
N TYR A 131 5.45 0.31 9.33
CA TYR A 131 5.21 0.21 10.76
C TYR A 131 6.41 0.70 11.55
N MET A 132 6.18 1.71 12.40
CA MET A 132 7.23 2.36 13.17
C MET A 132 7.33 1.74 14.56
N ASN A 133 8.55 1.36 14.95
CA ASN A 133 8.86 0.87 16.29
C ASN A 133 8.07 -0.39 16.75
N TYR A 134 7.56 -1.20 15.84
CA TYR A 134 6.68 -2.34 16.17
C TYR A 134 7.33 -3.39 17.10
N ASN A 135 8.66 -3.44 17.20
CA ASN A 135 9.40 -4.26 18.15
C ASN A 135 9.78 -3.52 19.45
N HIS A 136 9.39 -2.26 19.59
CA HIS A 136 9.74 -1.46 20.76
C HIS A 136 8.84 -1.82 21.95
N LYS A 137 9.43 -1.88 23.15
CA LYS A 137 8.71 -2.21 24.37
C LYS A 137 8.16 -0.99 25.14
N GLY A 138 8.33 0.20 24.61
CA GLY A 138 7.81 1.44 25.18
C GLY A 138 6.33 1.65 24.87
N ASP A 139 5.78 2.72 25.40
CA ASP A 139 4.38 3.14 25.19
C ASP A 139 4.26 4.40 24.30
N ARG A 140 5.37 4.93 23.80
CA ARG A 140 5.42 6.13 22.97
C ARG A 140 6.29 5.94 21.75
N PHE A 141 5.84 6.51 20.65
CA PHE A 141 6.64 6.57 19.42
C PHE A 141 7.88 7.43 19.62
N ASN A 142 8.96 7.05 18.94
CA ASN A 142 10.14 7.89 18.76
C ASN A 142 9.79 9.02 17.79
N THR A 143 9.39 10.16 18.30
CA THR A 143 8.99 11.33 17.49
C THR A 143 10.03 11.71 16.42
N PRO A 144 11.34 11.87 16.72
CA PRO A 144 12.32 12.15 15.67
C PRO A 144 12.42 11.06 14.61
N GLY A 145 12.28 9.78 14.99
CA GLY A 145 12.35 8.67 14.06
C GLY A 145 11.16 8.68 13.08
N VAL A 146 9.94 8.89 13.55
CA VAL A 146 8.75 9.01 12.70
C VAL A 146 8.91 10.18 11.74
N LEU A 147 9.21 11.37 12.24
CA LEU A 147 9.32 12.57 11.41
C LEU A 147 10.46 12.48 10.37
N LEU A 148 11.57 11.82 10.72
CA LEU A 148 12.65 11.60 9.75
C LEU A 148 12.21 10.63 8.64
N THR A 149 11.48 9.58 9.00
CA THR A 149 10.97 8.62 8.01
C THR A 149 9.98 9.28 7.07
N ASP A 150 9.05 10.07 7.59
CA ASP A 150 8.11 10.85 6.77
C ASP A 150 8.83 11.84 5.86
N ALA A 151 9.81 12.57 6.40
CA ALA A 151 10.60 13.51 5.60
C ALA A 151 11.29 12.80 4.42
N VAL A 152 11.84 11.60 4.64
CA VAL A 152 12.46 10.79 3.57
C VAL A 152 11.40 10.35 2.56
N MET A 153 10.27 9.81 3.01
CA MET A 153 9.19 9.38 2.11
C MET A 153 8.67 10.54 1.27
N PHE A 154 8.45 11.70 1.88
CA PHE A 154 7.95 12.89 1.18
C PHE A 154 8.97 13.44 0.18
N ALA A 155 10.25 13.46 0.56
CA ALA A 155 11.33 13.84 -0.36
C ALA A 155 11.44 12.90 -1.57
N LEU A 156 11.09 11.63 -1.40
CA LEU A 156 11.01 10.65 -2.48
C LEU A 156 9.72 10.79 -3.31
N GLY A 157 8.77 11.63 -2.90
CA GLY A 157 7.47 11.80 -3.56
C GLY A 157 6.46 10.71 -3.23
N ALA A 158 6.62 10.05 -2.08
CA ALA A 158 5.67 9.10 -1.51
C ALA A 158 4.90 9.69 -0.35
N SER A 159 3.90 8.99 0.13
CA SER A 159 3.15 9.29 1.36
C SER A 159 3.26 8.12 2.32
N HIS A 160 3.20 8.40 3.61
CA HIS A 160 3.12 7.41 4.67
C HIS A 160 1.67 7.18 5.08
N LEU A 161 1.23 5.94 5.24
CA LEU A 161 -0.10 5.64 5.75
C LEU A 161 -0.09 5.65 7.28
N GLU A 162 -0.72 6.66 7.87
CA GLU A 162 -0.78 6.85 9.32
C GLU A 162 -2.24 6.94 9.79
N LEU A 163 -2.90 5.79 9.89
CA LEU A 163 -4.28 5.68 10.33
C LEU A 163 -4.36 5.52 11.86
N GLY A 164 -3.89 6.55 12.58
CA GLY A 164 -3.85 6.58 14.03
C GLY A 164 -2.70 5.76 14.62
N ASP A 165 -2.73 5.59 15.93
CA ASP A 165 -1.64 4.98 16.68
C ASP A 165 -1.34 3.54 16.24
N HIS A 166 -2.36 2.75 15.94
CA HIS A 166 -2.20 1.33 15.61
C HIS A 166 -1.51 1.11 14.26
N MET A 167 -1.97 1.78 13.21
CA MET A 167 -1.40 1.61 11.87
C MET A 167 0.00 2.17 11.74
N LEU A 168 0.37 3.12 12.60
CA LEU A 168 1.74 3.62 12.63
C LEU A 168 2.70 2.63 13.31
N CYS A 169 2.25 1.88 14.32
CA CYS A 169 3.10 0.97 15.07
C CYS A 169 3.05 -0.46 14.55
N HIS A 170 1.84 -0.97 14.38
CA HIS A 170 1.62 -2.38 14.11
C HIS A 170 0.25 -2.61 13.46
N GLU A 171 0.20 -3.51 12.54
CA GLU A 171 -1.02 -3.89 11.83
C GLU A 171 -2.06 -4.54 12.75
N TYR A 172 -1.60 -5.36 13.71
CA TYR A 172 -2.48 -6.15 14.57
C TYR A 172 -2.70 -5.47 15.91
N PHE A 173 -3.88 -4.88 16.11
CA PHE A 173 -4.34 -4.41 17.38
C PHE A 173 -5.36 -5.42 17.98
N PRO A 174 -5.64 -5.45 19.27
CA PRO A 174 -5.33 -4.43 20.29
C PRO A 174 -4.00 -4.62 21.05
N ASN A 175 -3.08 -5.42 20.55
CA ASN A 175 -1.83 -5.71 21.23
C ASN A 175 -0.81 -4.56 21.21
N ASP A 176 -1.08 -3.55 20.42
CA ASP A 176 -0.28 -2.36 20.34
C ASP A 176 -0.66 -1.37 21.42
N GLN A 177 0.31 -0.95 22.23
CA GLN A 177 0.15 0.03 23.30
C GLN A 177 0.85 1.37 22.99
N MET A 178 1.48 1.47 21.82
CA MET A 178 2.18 2.69 21.42
C MET A 178 1.19 3.83 21.19
N LYS A 179 1.54 5.01 21.68
CA LYS A 179 0.72 6.22 21.52
C LYS A 179 1.54 7.36 20.97
N MET A 180 0.92 8.14 20.12
CA MET A 180 1.48 9.42 19.69
C MET A 180 1.47 10.40 20.87
N THR A 181 2.57 11.14 21.00
CA THR A 181 2.56 12.35 21.83
C THR A 181 1.78 13.46 21.13
N ASP A 182 1.29 14.45 21.86
CA ASP A 182 0.65 15.64 21.26
C ASP A 182 1.62 16.38 20.33
N GLN A 183 2.92 16.38 20.70
CA GLN A 183 3.97 16.95 19.86
C GLN A 183 4.07 16.21 18.51
N LEU A 184 4.11 14.89 18.51
CA LEU A 184 4.15 14.10 17.28
C LEU A 184 2.91 14.35 16.42
N ARG A 185 1.72 14.27 17.03
CA ARG A 185 0.46 14.52 16.33
C ARG A 185 0.41 15.89 15.66
N SER A 186 0.80 16.94 16.38
CA SER A 186 0.84 18.30 15.82
C SER A 186 1.88 18.43 14.71
N ALA A 187 3.04 17.78 14.85
CA ALA A 187 4.07 17.79 13.83
C ALA A 187 3.62 17.06 12.55
N LEU A 188 2.93 15.91 12.68
CA LEU A 188 2.41 15.17 11.53
C LEU A 188 1.39 16.00 10.73
N VAL A 189 0.49 16.72 11.39
CA VAL A 189 -0.42 17.64 10.70
C VAL A 189 0.37 18.65 9.85
N SER A 190 1.39 19.28 10.42
CA SER A 190 2.24 20.24 9.69
C SER A 190 3.01 19.60 8.54
N TYR A 191 3.46 18.35 8.69
CA TYR A 191 4.15 17.58 7.65
C TYR A 191 3.22 17.29 6.48
N TYR A 192 1.99 16.86 6.75
CA TYR A 192 1.00 16.58 5.69
C TYR A 192 0.48 17.86 5.01
N ASP A 193 0.34 18.96 5.75
CA ASP A 193 0.07 20.28 5.17
C ASP A 193 1.18 20.69 4.21
N PHE A 194 2.46 20.49 4.60
CA PHE A 194 3.61 20.73 3.74
C PHE A 194 3.59 19.80 2.50
N LEU A 195 3.38 18.50 2.68
CA LEU A 195 3.29 17.54 1.58
C LEU A 195 2.21 17.96 0.58
N THR A 196 1.05 18.38 1.07
CA THR A 196 -0.07 18.82 0.25
C THR A 196 0.24 20.10 -0.51
N ALA A 197 0.83 21.08 0.16
CA ALA A 197 1.18 22.37 -0.44
C ALA A 197 2.25 22.25 -1.53
N TYR A 198 3.19 21.32 -1.38
CA TYR A 198 4.33 21.14 -2.28
C TYR A 198 4.29 19.83 -3.08
N GLN A 199 3.13 19.17 -3.17
CA GLN A 199 2.99 17.88 -3.84
C GLN A 199 3.53 17.86 -5.27
N ASN A 200 3.34 18.91 -6.03
CA ASN A 200 3.81 18.97 -7.42
C ASN A 200 5.34 18.95 -7.51
N LEU A 201 6.04 19.58 -6.56
CA LEU A 201 7.50 19.56 -6.49
C LEU A 201 8.02 18.21 -5.98
N LEU A 202 7.39 17.68 -4.94
CA LEU A 202 7.85 16.46 -4.29
C LEU A 202 7.57 15.21 -5.16
N ARG A 203 6.44 15.16 -5.84
CA ARG A 203 6.04 13.99 -6.64
C ARG A 203 6.59 14.00 -8.06
N GLU A 204 6.72 15.17 -8.69
CA GLU A 204 7.02 15.29 -10.11
C GLU A 204 8.27 16.12 -10.41
N GLY A 205 8.67 17.00 -9.49
CA GLY A 205 9.77 17.97 -9.69
C GLY A 205 11.12 17.57 -9.11
N GLY A 206 11.19 16.47 -8.36
CA GLY A 206 12.42 16.02 -7.70
C GLY A 206 13.43 15.41 -8.68
N THR A 207 14.70 15.73 -8.51
CA THR A 207 15.82 15.10 -9.23
C THR A 207 16.74 14.42 -8.23
N GLU A 208 17.02 13.14 -8.47
CA GLU A 208 18.03 12.43 -7.67
C GLU A 208 19.42 12.90 -8.07
N LEU A 209 20.14 13.43 -7.08
CA LEU A 209 21.57 13.70 -7.24
C LEU A 209 22.35 12.48 -6.74
N VAL A 210 23.05 11.84 -7.66
CA VAL A 210 23.98 10.75 -7.33
C VAL A 210 25.31 11.40 -6.98
N ALA A 211 25.77 11.16 -5.74
CA ALA A 211 27.08 11.63 -5.27
C ALA A 211 28.22 10.74 -5.80
#